data_ad39c4f94c270063a01c743fbcd767bf
#
_entry.id   ad39c4f94c270063a01c743fbcd767bf
#
_cell.length_a   1.000
_cell.length_b   1.000
_cell.length_c   1.000
_cell.angle_alpha   90.00
_cell.angle_beta   90.00
_cell.angle_gamma   90.00
#
_symmetry.space_group_name_H-M   'P 1'
#
loop_
_entity.id
_entity.type
_entity.pdbx_description
1 polymer ?
#
loop_
_entity_poly.entity_id
_entity_poly.type
_entity_poly.pdbx_seq_one_letter_code
_entity_poly.pdbx_strand_id
1 'polypeptide(L)'
;VESVECAPLKVAPYGSETMTVSVAVVMGSQSDWETMKEACDALTQFQVSWKAEVVSAHRTPQRMYEFAHSAADQGYKVIIAGAGGAAHLPGMIAAMTPLPVLGVPVQSRSLSGLDSLLSIVQMPKGVAVGTLAIGAAGAYNAGLLAAQMLGSDDPALQKRIADWKAARADQVLADAELGQG
;
A
#
# COMPACT_ATOMS: atom_id res chain seq x y z
N VAL A 1 5.43 52.18 15.29
CA VAL A 1 5.49 50.74 14.98
C VAL A 1 4.54 50.53 13.83
N GLU A 2 5.09 50.55 12.61
CA GLU A 2 4.31 50.34 11.37
C GLU A 2 4.04 48.83 11.19
N SER A 3 2.76 48.48 11.03
CA SER A 3 2.29 47.17 10.72
C SER A 3 2.54 46.86 9.21
N VAL A 4 3.40 45.89 8.90
CA VAL A 4 3.60 45.40 7.57
C VAL A 4 2.45 44.44 7.23
N GLU A 5 1.53 44.89 6.40
CA GLU A 5 0.50 44.06 5.80
C GLU A 5 1.12 43.14 4.74
N CYS A 6 1.08 41.85 5.01
CA CYS A 6 1.53 40.82 4.08
C CYS A 6 0.41 40.56 3.06
N ALA A 7 0.64 40.94 1.79
CA ALA A 7 -0.29 40.72 0.71
C ALA A 7 -0.44 39.19 0.44
N PRO A 8 -1.66 38.68 0.17
CA PRO A 8 -1.88 37.28 -0.13
C PRO A 8 -1.28 36.93 -1.51
N LEU A 9 -0.44 35.89 -1.50
CA LEU A 9 0.07 35.26 -2.72
C LEU A 9 -1.11 34.73 -3.56
N LYS A 10 -1.32 35.30 -4.73
CA LYS A 10 -2.25 34.78 -5.73
C LYS A 10 -1.67 33.48 -6.30
N VAL A 11 -2.16 32.33 -5.80
CA VAL A 11 -1.94 31.03 -6.42
C VAL A 11 -2.85 30.98 -7.65
N ALA A 12 -2.26 30.87 -8.84
CA ALA A 12 -2.99 30.66 -10.09
C ALA A 12 -3.75 29.31 -10.02
N PRO A 13 -4.99 29.22 -10.58
CA PRO A 13 -5.69 27.94 -10.62
C PRO A 13 -4.97 27.03 -11.61
N TYR A 14 -4.25 26.05 -11.07
CA TYR A 14 -3.82 24.88 -11.82
C TYR A 14 -5.10 24.15 -12.23
N GLY A 15 -5.29 23.90 -13.53
CA GLY A 15 -6.40 23.10 -14.04
C GLY A 15 -6.40 21.74 -13.35
N SER A 16 -7.35 21.48 -12.48
CA SER A 16 -7.48 20.25 -11.75
C SER A 16 -8.24 19.21 -12.58
N GLU A 17 -7.54 18.47 -13.43
CA GLU A 17 -7.85 17.05 -13.49
C GLU A 17 -7.41 16.51 -12.13
N THR A 18 -8.33 16.35 -11.21
CA THR A 18 -8.09 15.65 -9.94
C THR A 18 -7.80 14.20 -10.30
N MET A 19 -6.51 13.88 -10.43
CA MET A 19 -6.07 12.50 -10.51
C MET A 19 -6.59 11.81 -9.25
N THR A 20 -7.67 11.05 -9.38
CA THR A 20 -8.23 10.29 -8.26
C THR A 20 -7.20 9.26 -7.84
N VAL A 21 -6.70 9.37 -6.62
CA VAL A 21 -5.74 8.43 -6.05
C VAL A 21 -6.44 7.10 -5.84
N SER A 22 -5.95 6.04 -6.50
CA SER A 22 -6.63 4.73 -6.50
C SER A 22 -6.24 3.82 -5.34
N VAL A 23 -5.02 3.95 -4.81
CA VAL A 23 -4.52 3.07 -3.74
C VAL A 23 -4.05 3.88 -2.54
N ALA A 24 -4.55 3.54 -1.36
CA ALA A 24 -4.01 4.02 -0.10
C ALA A 24 -2.94 3.06 0.42
N VAL A 25 -1.76 3.58 0.78
CA VAL A 25 -0.70 2.82 1.46
C VAL A 25 -0.57 3.36 2.87
N VAL A 26 -1.00 2.59 3.86
CA VAL A 26 -1.02 3.04 5.26
C VAL A 26 -0.15 2.17 6.14
N MET A 27 0.44 2.78 7.17
CA MET A 27 1.34 2.08 8.07
C MET A 27 1.19 2.56 9.52
N GLY A 28 1.51 1.68 10.48
CA GLY A 28 1.35 1.97 11.90
C GLY A 28 2.35 2.98 12.46
N SER A 29 3.50 3.13 11.79
CA SER A 29 4.60 4.00 12.22
C SER A 29 5.43 4.45 11.02
N GLN A 30 6.09 5.59 11.15
CA GLN A 30 7.08 6.04 10.17
C GLN A 30 8.26 5.06 10.04
N SER A 31 8.57 4.28 11.07
CA SER A 31 9.59 3.22 11.01
C SER A 31 9.27 2.11 10.01
N ASP A 32 7.99 1.95 9.63
CA ASP A 32 7.56 0.92 8.68
C ASP A 32 7.78 1.36 7.22
N TRP A 33 8.13 2.63 7.00
CA TRP A 33 8.29 3.21 5.67
C TRP A 33 9.32 2.49 4.80
N GLU A 34 10.46 2.08 5.38
CA GLU A 34 11.50 1.35 4.65
C GLU A 34 10.98 0.05 4.01
N THR A 35 9.99 -0.58 4.64
CA THR A 35 9.29 -1.73 4.08
C THR A 35 8.19 -1.29 3.11
N MET A 36 7.36 -0.32 3.52
CA MET A 36 6.13 0.02 2.80
C MET A 36 6.37 0.81 1.52
N LYS A 37 7.52 1.48 1.38
CA LYS A 37 7.90 2.15 0.12
C LYS A 37 7.95 1.19 -1.07
N GLU A 38 8.29 -0.07 -0.86
CA GLU A 38 8.30 -1.09 -1.91
C GLU A 38 6.92 -1.29 -2.57
N ALA A 39 5.84 -1.14 -1.79
CA ALA A 39 4.49 -1.14 -2.36
C ALA A 39 4.25 0.09 -3.25
N CYS A 40 4.74 1.26 -2.82
CA CYS A 40 4.66 2.49 -3.60
C CYS A 40 5.49 2.41 -4.89
N ASP A 41 6.67 1.81 -4.82
CA ASP A 41 7.56 1.61 -5.97
C ASP A 41 6.89 0.68 -7.00
N ALA A 42 6.29 -0.42 -6.56
CA ALA A 42 5.52 -1.31 -7.42
C ALA A 42 4.34 -0.59 -8.09
N LEU A 43 3.55 0.18 -7.33
CA LEU A 43 2.44 0.96 -7.87
C LEU A 43 2.91 2.00 -8.90
N THR A 44 4.01 2.70 -8.61
CA THR A 44 4.64 3.66 -9.54
C THR A 44 5.08 3.00 -10.83
N GLN A 45 5.72 1.82 -10.74
CA GLN A 45 6.15 1.04 -11.89
C GLN A 45 4.99 0.69 -12.83
N PHE A 46 3.81 0.37 -12.27
CA PHE A 46 2.61 0.08 -13.06
C PHE A 46 1.75 1.32 -13.37
N GLN A 47 2.23 2.52 -13.04
CA GLN A 47 1.53 3.78 -13.26
C GLN A 47 0.16 3.85 -12.56
N VAL A 48 0.08 3.26 -11.37
CA VAL A 48 -1.10 3.32 -10.50
C VAL A 48 -0.91 4.45 -9.49
N SER A 49 -1.90 5.33 -9.39
CA SER A 49 -1.88 6.45 -8.44
C SER A 49 -2.03 5.96 -6.99
N TRP A 50 -1.19 6.48 -6.10
CA TRP A 50 -1.18 6.09 -4.70
C TRP A 50 -0.92 7.27 -3.76
N LYS A 51 -1.32 7.12 -2.50
CA LYS A 51 -0.99 8.02 -1.41
C LYS A 51 -0.54 7.20 -0.21
N ALA A 52 0.58 7.58 0.40
CA ALA A 52 1.08 6.93 1.62
C ALA A 52 0.89 7.84 2.84
N GLU A 53 0.46 7.27 3.98
CA GLU A 53 0.33 7.99 5.24
C GLU A 53 0.47 7.09 6.47
N VAL A 54 0.86 7.69 7.59
CA VAL A 54 0.89 7.00 8.89
C VAL A 54 -0.49 7.06 9.53
N VAL A 55 -1.04 5.87 9.79
CA VAL A 55 -2.32 5.67 10.48
C VAL A 55 -2.11 4.64 11.59
N SER A 56 -1.93 5.09 12.83
CA SER A 56 -1.61 4.19 13.93
C SER A 56 -2.87 3.68 14.63
N ALA A 57 -3.10 2.36 14.56
CA ALA A 57 -4.24 1.73 15.22
C ALA A 57 -4.26 1.95 16.74
N HIS A 58 -3.08 1.93 17.39
CA HIS A 58 -2.98 2.00 18.85
C HIS A 58 -2.78 3.41 19.38
N ARG A 59 -2.11 4.30 18.62
CA ARG A 59 -1.77 5.65 19.09
C ARG A 59 -2.72 6.73 18.58
N THR A 60 -3.37 6.50 17.44
CA THR A 60 -4.35 7.40 16.82
C THR A 60 -5.59 6.63 16.35
N PRO A 61 -6.30 5.90 17.26
CA PRO A 61 -7.41 5.02 16.87
C PRO A 61 -8.55 5.78 16.20
N GLN A 62 -8.82 7.02 16.62
CA GLN A 62 -9.84 7.86 16.01
C GLN A 62 -9.51 8.19 14.54
N ARG A 63 -8.25 8.55 14.25
CA ARG A 63 -7.79 8.80 12.87
C ARG A 63 -7.94 7.54 12.00
N MET A 64 -7.60 6.37 12.54
CA MET A 64 -7.76 5.10 11.83
C MET A 64 -9.24 4.83 11.52
N TYR A 65 -10.13 5.06 12.47
CA TYR A 65 -11.57 4.93 12.29
C TYR A 65 -12.07 5.84 11.16
N GLU A 66 -11.74 7.13 11.22
CA GLU A 66 -12.13 8.13 10.22
C GLU A 66 -11.58 7.78 8.83
N PHE A 67 -10.31 7.38 8.74
CA PHE A 67 -9.71 6.92 7.49
C PHE A 67 -10.46 5.72 6.90
N ALA A 68 -10.68 4.67 7.69
CA ALA A 68 -11.30 3.43 7.20
C ALA A 68 -12.73 3.66 6.67
N HIS A 69 -13.51 4.50 7.35
CA HIS A 69 -14.89 4.81 6.94
C HIS A 69 -14.98 5.73 5.73
N SER A 70 -14.03 6.66 5.58
CA SER A 70 -14.06 7.63 4.48
C SER A 70 -13.27 7.20 3.24
N ALA A 71 -12.49 6.14 3.31
CA ALA A 71 -11.57 5.74 2.25
C ALA A 71 -12.28 5.51 0.89
N ALA A 72 -13.44 4.86 0.89
CA ALA A 72 -14.21 4.65 -0.33
C ALA A 72 -14.72 5.97 -0.94
N ASP A 73 -15.21 6.87 -0.11
CA ASP A 73 -15.72 8.19 -0.51
C ASP A 73 -14.58 9.11 -1.02
N GLN A 74 -13.36 8.90 -0.55
CA GLN A 74 -12.16 9.57 -1.05
C GLN A 74 -11.68 9.05 -2.41
N GLY A 75 -12.31 8.01 -2.95
CA GLY A 75 -12.01 7.45 -4.27
C GLY A 75 -11.02 6.30 -4.27
N TYR A 76 -10.47 5.90 -3.11
CA TYR A 76 -9.62 4.72 -3.03
C TYR A 76 -10.39 3.46 -3.47
N LYS A 77 -9.68 2.52 -4.09
CA LYS A 77 -10.19 1.23 -4.57
C LYS A 77 -9.58 0.05 -3.81
N VAL A 78 -8.34 0.22 -3.34
CA VAL A 78 -7.60 -0.78 -2.58
C VAL A 78 -6.82 -0.08 -1.46
N ILE A 79 -6.73 -0.73 -0.30
CA ILE A 79 -5.91 -0.27 0.82
C ILE A 79 -4.80 -1.30 1.04
N ILE A 80 -3.54 -0.84 1.06
CA ILE A 80 -2.39 -1.63 1.49
C ILE A 80 -2.02 -1.15 2.89
N ALA A 81 -2.08 -2.04 3.87
CA ALA A 81 -1.85 -1.71 5.27
C ALA A 81 -0.67 -2.51 5.84
N GLY A 82 0.39 -1.83 6.27
CA GLY A 82 1.57 -2.43 6.88
C GLY A 82 1.62 -2.21 8.39
N ALA A 83 1.99 -3.25 9.12
CA ALA A 83 2.17 -3.15 10.57
C ALA A 83 3.16 -4.20 11.10
N GLY A 84 3.88 -3.86 12.17
CA GLY A 84 4.83 -4.74 12.85
C GLY A 84 4.44 -5.08 14.28
N GLY A 85 4.88 -6.24 14.77
CA GLY A 85 4.59 -6.73 16.12
C GLY A 85 3.11 -7.12 16.30
N ALA A 86 2.41 -6.46 17.22
CA ALA A 86 0.95 -6.54 17.34
C ALA A 86 0.28 -5.80 16.17
N ALA A 87 0.33 -6.40 15.00
CA ALA A 87 0.01 -5.81 13.72
C ALA A 87 -1.51 -5.75 13.46
N HIS A 88 -2.25 -5.03 14.30
CA HIS A 88 -3.71 -4.99 14.25
C HIS A 88 -4.28 -4.11 13.14
N LEU A 89 -3.49 -3.14 12.61
CA LEU A 89 -3.96 -2.13 11.67
C LEU A 89 -4.71 -2.70 10.45
N PRO A 90 -4.20 -3.73 9.72
CA PRO A 90 -4.88 -4.25 8.53
C PRO A 90 -6.26 -4.84 8.86
N GLY A 91 -6.36 -5.65 9.91
CA GLY A 91 -7.62 -6.26 10.33
C GLY A 91 -8.64 -5.24 10.84
N MET A 92 -8.19 -4.23 11.58
CA MET A 92 -9.07 -3.17 12.08
C MET A 92 -9.62 -2.32 10.93
N ILE A 93 -8.81 -1.97 9.94
CA ILE A 93 -9.29 -1.27 8.73
C ILE A 93 -10.26 -2.15 7.96
N ALA A 94 -9.93 -3.42 7.73
CA ALA A 94 -10.78 -4.35 6.98
C ALA A 94 -12.16 -4.57 7.62
N ALA A 95 -12.26 -4.42 8.94
CA ALA A 95 -13.53 -4.52 9.66
C ALA A 95 -14.45 -3.30 9.45
N MET A 96 -13.93 -2.17 8.93
CA MET A 96 -14.64 -0.89 8.88
C MET A 96 -14.81 -0.33 7.46
N THR A 97 -14.15 -0.91 6.46
CA THR A 97 -14.23 -0.46 5.07
C THR A 97 -14.82 -1.55 4.16
N PRO A 98 -15.58 -1.18 3.11
CA PRO A 98 -15.97 -2.13 2.07
C PRO A 98 -14.86 -2.43 1.06
N LEU A 99 -13.74 -1.70 1.11
CA LEU A 99 -12.63 -1.85 0.16
C LEU A 99 -11.79 -3.09 0.48
N PRO A 100 -11.18 -3.73 -0.52
CA PRO A 100 -10.19 -4.78 -0.29
C PRO A 100 -8.98 -4.23 0.47
N VAL A 101 -8.55 -4.98 1.49
CA VAL A 101 -7.37 -4.65 2.31
C VAL A 101 -6.30 -5.70 2.11
N LEU A 102 -5.10 -5.25 1.74
CA LEU A 102 -3.90 -6.07 1.62
C LEU A 102 -2.99 -5.81 2.82
N GLY A 103 -2.72 -6.85 3.59
CA GLY A 103 -1.91 -6.77 4.80
C GLY A 103 -0.45 -7.11 4.53
N VAL A 104 0.45 -6.24 4.95
CA VAL A 104 1.90 -6.44 4.87
C VAL A 104 2.46 -6.61 6.27
N PRO A 105 2.92 -7.81 6.64
CA PRO A 105 3.63 -8.00 7.89
C PRO A 105 5.00 -7.32 7.83
N VAL A 106 5.21 -6.29 8.64
CA VAL A 106 6.52 -5.64 8.77
C VAL A 106 7.39 -6.44 9.73
N GLN A 107 8.65 -6.58 9.38
CA GLN A 107 9.61 -7.32 10.18
C GLN A 107 9.78 -6.70 11.57
N SER A 108 9.57 -7.49 12.62
CA SER A 108 9.78 -7.11 14.01
C SER A 108 11.16 -7.54 14.50
N ARG A 109 11.64 -6.90 15.57
CA ARG A 109 12.92 -7.29 16.20
C ARG A 109 12.82 -8.59 17.00
N SER A 110 11.66 -8.85 17.62
CA SER A 110 11.49 -9.96 18.55
C SER A 110 11.33 -11.31 17.86
N LEU A 111 10.51 -11.39 16.80
CA LEU A 111 10.18 -12.64 16.12
C LEU A 111 10.35 -12.54 14.60
N SER A 112 11.20 -11.63 14.13
CA SER A 112 11.54 -11.45 12.70
C SER A 112 10.32 -11.30 11.78
N GLY A 113 9.20 -10.81 12.32
CA GLY A 113 7.95 -10.58 11.60
C GLY A 113 6.93 -11.71 11.69
N LEU A 114 7.24 -12.85 12.35
CA LEU A 114 6.28 -13.93 12.55
C LEU A 114 5.09 -13.47 13.40
N ASP A 115 5.33 -12.68 14.44
CA ASP A 115 4.32 -12.02 15.25
C ASP A 115 3.42 -11.09 14.42
N SER A 116 4.01 -10.31 13.53
CA SER A 116 3.28 -9.46 12.57
C SER A 116 2.39 -10.31 11.65
N LEU A 117 2.95 -11.35 11.05
CA LEU A 117 2.23 -12.25 10.16
C LEU A 117 1.04 -12.91 10.86
N LEU A 118 1.25 -13.50 12.05
CA LEU A 118 0.20 -14.18 12.80
C LEU A 118 -0.89 -13.21 13.28
N SER A 119 -0.54 -11.96 13.58
CA SER A 119 -1.51 -10.92 13.94
C SER A 119 -2.41 -10.51 12.77
N ILE A 120 -1.97 -10.69 11.51
CA ILE A 120 -2.70 -10.24 10.32
C ILE A 120 -3.47 -11.40 9.68
N VAL A 121 -2.89 -12.60 9.59
CA VAL A 121 -3.42 -13.67 8.72
C VAL A 121 -4.64 -14.40 9.29
N GLN A 122 -4.77 -14.50 10.62
CA GLN A 122 -5.84 -15.28 11.27
C GLN A 122 -7.11 -14.47 11.51
N MET A 123 -7.65 -13.82 10.47
CA MET A 123 -8.88 -13.03 10.58
C MET A 123 -10.12 -13.92 10.76
N PRO A 124 -11.10 -13.49 11.56
CA PRO A 124 -12.37 -14.19 11.70
C PRO A 124 -13.19 -14.16 10.40
N LYS A 125 -14.13 -15.11 10.29
CA LYS A 125 -15.08 -15.13 9.18
C LYS A 125 -15.84 -13.79 9.09
N GLY A 126 -15.81 -13.19 7.92
CA GLY A 126 -16.48 -11.90 7.62
C GLY A 126 -15.53 -10.70 7.62
N VAL A 127 -14.30 -10.85 8.10
CA VAL A 127 -13.25 -9.82 7.98
C VAL A 127 -12.09 -10.38 7.14
N ALA A 128 -11.98 -9.92 5.90
CA ALA A 128 -10.98 -10.44 4.96
C ALA A 128 -9.78 -9.50 4.85
N VAL A 129 -8.55 -10.04 5.02
CA VAL A 129 -7.29 -9.37 4.73
C VAL A 129 -6.46 -10.25 3.81
N GLY A 130 -6.14 -9.75 2.62
CA GLY A 130 -5.22 -10.42 1.70
C GLY A 130 -3.79 -10.30 2.21
N THR A 131 -3.33 -11.25 3.04
CA THR A 131 -2.03 -11.17 3.73
C THR A 131 -0.89 -11.59 2.81
N LEU A 132 0.13 -10.75 2.68
CA LEU A 132 1.31 -10.97 1.85
C LEU A 132 2.49 -11.49 2.68
N ALA A 133 3.64 -11.70 2.01
CA ALA A 133 4.87 -12.12 2.67
C ALA A 133 5.41 -11.07 3.65
N ILE A 134 6.28 -11.49 4.57
CA ILE A 134 6.92 -10.60 5.54
C ILE A 134 7.93 -9.69 4.82
N GLY A 135 7.93 -8.41 5.16
CA GLY A 135 8.95 -7.44 4.77
C GLY A 135 8.80 -6.91 3.33
N ALA A 136 9.91 -6.48 2.74
CA ALA A 136 9.99 -5.78 1.46
C ALA A 136 9.32 -6.53 0.30
N ALA A 137 9.58 -7.84 0.18
CA ALA A 137 8.96 -8.67 -0.86
C ALA A 137 7.44 -8.72 -0.74
N GLY A 138 6.91 -8.77 0.50
CA GLY A 138 5.47 -8.73 0.76
C GLY A 138 4.87 -7.37 0.40
N ALA A 139 5.56 -6.29 0.71
CA ALA A 139 5.12 -4.93 0.37
C ALA A 139 5.08 -4.73 -1.16
N TYR A 140 6.14 -5.12 -1.87
CA TYR A 140 6.16 -5.08 -3.34
C TYR A 140 5.00 -5.89 -3.94
N ASN A 141 4.81 -7.12 -3.45
CA ASN A 141 3.73 -7.99 -3.92
C ASN A 141 2.34 -7.44 -3.58
N ALA A 142 2.18 -6.68 -2.49
CA ALA A 142 0.93 -5.98 -2.20
C ALA A 142 0.65 -4.89 -3.25
N GLY A 143 1.65 -4.11 -3.65
CA GLY A 143 1.54 -3.15 -4.74
C GLY A 143 1.20 -3.80 -6.08
N LEU A 144 1.88 -4.90 -6.42
CA LEU A 144 1.58 -5.69 -7.63
C LEU A 144 0.15 -6.25 -7.60
N LEU A 145 -0.28 -6.84 -6.48
CA LEU A 145 -1.64 -7.41 -6.35
C LEU A 145 -2.71 -6.31 -6.43
N ALA A 146 -2.49 -5.16 -5.81
CA ALA A 146 -3.37 -4.01 -5.97
C ALA A 146 -3.48 -3.55 -7.42
N ALA A 147 -2.35 -3.47 -8.14
CA ALA A 147 -2.34 -3.18 -9.58
C ALA A 147 -3.11 -4.25 -10.40
N GLN A 148 -2.97 -5.54 -10.05
CA GLN A 148 -3.72 -6.62 -10.69
C GLN A 148 -5.23 -6.53 -10.43
N MET A 149 -5.64 -6.16 -9.21
CA MET A 149 -7.06 -5.95 -8.87
C MET A 149 -7.66 -4.82 -9.71
N LEU A 150 -6.95 -3.69 -9.81
CA LEU A 150 -7.37 -2.56 -10.65
C LEU A 150 -7.34 -2.90 -12.13
N GLY A 151 -6.38 -3.71 -12.55
CA GLY A 151 -6.21 -4.17 -13.94
C GLY A 151 -7.30 -5.15 -14.40
N SER A 152 -8.17 -5.68 -13.52
CA SER A 152 -9.27 -6.55 -13.94
C SER A 152 -10.23 -5.86 -14.91
N ASP A 153 -10.40 -4.55 -14.78
CA ASP A 153 -11.25 -3.72 -15.62
C ASP A 153 -10.46 -2.68 -16.46
N ASP A 154 -9.11 -2.74 -16.44
CA ASP A 154 -8.22 -1.86 -17.21
C ASP A 154 -7.28 -2.69 -18.10
N PRO A 155 -7.64 -2.90 -19.39
CA PRO A 155 -6.80 -3.68 -20.32
C PRO A 155 -5.39 -3.10 -20.53
N ALA A 156 -5.21 -1.78 -20.42
CA ALA A 156 -3.90 -1.16 -20.56
C ALA A 156 -2.99 -1.47 -19.37
N LEU A 157 -3.55 -1.44 -18.17
CA LEU A 157 -2.84 -1.86 -16.95
C LEU A 157 -2.55 -3.37 -16.97
N GLN A 158 -3.51 -4.19 -17.40
CA GLN A 158 -3.31 -5.63 -17.59
C GLN A 158 -2.12 -5.90 -18.53
N LYS A 159 -2.05 -5.19 -19.65
CA LYS A 159 -0.95 -5.32 -20.60
C LYS A 159 0.40 -4.95 -19.97
N ARG A 160 0.48 -3.82 -19.26
CA ARG A 160 1.72 -3.41 -18.57
C ARG A 160 2.21 -4.49 -17.60
N ILE A 161 1.30 -5.07 -16.84
CA ILE A 161 1.64 -6.16 -15.89
C ILE A 161 2.10 -7.42 -16.63
N ALA A 162 1.43 -7.79 -17.73
CA ALA A 162 1.80 -8.96 -18.54
C ALA A 162 3.18 -8.80 -19.18
N ASP A 163 3.45 -7.64 -19.77
CA ASP A 163 4.74 -7.31 -20.39
C ASP A 163 5.88 -7.34 -19.34
N TRP A 164 5.63 -6.80 -18.15
CA TRP A 164 6.59 -6.85 -17.05
C TRP A 164 6.87 -8.30 -16.59
N LYS A 165 5.84 -9.14 -16.48
CA LYS A 165 6.04 -10.56 -16.12
C LYS A 165 6.83 -11.32 -17.17
N ALA A 166 6.56 -11.07 -18.45
CA ALA A 166 7.30 -11.67 -19.56
C ALA A 166 8.78 -11.27 -19.52
N ALA A 167 9.08 -9.98 -19.38
CA ALA A 167 10.46 -9.49 -19.28
C ALA A 167 11.23 -10.11 -18.09
N ARG A 168 10.57 -10.32 -16.94
CA ARG A 168 11.20 -11.01 -15.81
C ARG A 168 11.45 -12.50 -16.08
N ALA A 169 10.54 -13.16 -16.78
CA ALA A 169 10.74 -14.56 -17.18
C ALA A 169 11.93 -14.69 -18.13
N ASP A 170 12.03 -13.79 -19.12
CA ASP A 170 13.14 -13.76 -20.08
C ASP A 170 14.48 -13.53 -19.36
N GLN A 171 14.51 -12.62 -18.36
CA GLN A 171 15.71 -12.40 -17.55
C GLN A 171 16.15 -13.66 -16.79
N VAL A 172 15.20 -14.36 -16.14
CA VAL A 172 15.51 -15.60 -15.41
C VAL A 172 16.01 -16.68 -16.36
N LEU A 173 15.42 -16.79 -17.57
CA LEU A 173 15.87 -17.75 -18.58
C LEU A 173 17.26 -17.41 -19.10
N ALA A 174 17.58 -16.12 -19.29
CA ALA A 174 18.91 -15.70 -19.73
C ALA A 174 19.99 -16.02 -18.67
N ASP A 175 19.63 -15.95 -17.38
CA ASP A 175 20.54 -16.20 -16.25
C ASP A 175 20.48 -17.67 -15.76
N ALA A 176 19.81 -18.57 -16.48
CA ALA A 176 19.55 -19.95 -16.01
C ALA A 176 20.81 -20.83 -15.96
N GLU A 177 21.83 -20.54 -16.77
CA GLU A 177 23.08 -21.31 -16.79
C GLU A 177 24.08 -20.76 -15.77
N LEU A 178 24.30 -21.49 -14.69
CA LEU A 178 25.21 -21.08 -13.58
C LEU A 178 26.68 -21.49 -13.81
N GLY A 179 27.02 -22.02 -14.99
CA GLY A 179 28.37 -22.44 -15.37
C GLY A 179 28.52 -23.95 -15.49
N GLN A 180 29.49 -24.38 -16.32
CA GLN A 180 29.93 -25.76 -16.42
C GLN A 180 31.29 -25.88 -15.72
N GLY A 181 31.38 -26.74 -14.69
CA GLY A 181 32.61 -27.04 -13.95
C GLY A 181 33.32 -28.26 -14.54
#